data_9a23ecbea95ceba845d63c77c7f70a01
#
_entry.id   9a23ecbea95ceba845d63c77c7f70a01
#
_cell.length_a   1.000
_cell.length_b   1.000
_cell.length_c   1.000
_cell.angle_alpha   90.00
_cell.angle_beta   90.00
_cell.angle_gamma   90.00
#
_symmetry.space_group_name_H-M   'P 1'
#
loop_
_entity.id
_entity.type
_entity.pdbx_description
1 polymer ?
#
loop_
_entity_poly.entity_id
_entity_poly.type
_entity_poly.pdbx_seq_one_letter_code
_entity_poly.pdbx_strand_id
1 'polypeptide(L)'
;MTDTTARVHALNLYRQYFDLVAAGTKTIEVRVKYPHLEDLAAGDIIRFRVKGTDETCDVRVLRVTEYETFEALLDGEGPANVNPDATREEQLTNIRSIYGPQKEALGALAVEITL
;
A
#
# COMPACT_ATOMS: atom_id res chain seq x y z
N MET A 1 -9.87 15.96 -26.93
CA MET A 1 -8.75 15.42 -26.17
C MET A 1 -9.22 15.00 -24.79
N THR A 2 -8.79 13.86 -24.40
CA THR A 2 -9.15 13.36 -23.07
C THR A 2 -8.17 13.90 -22.04
N ASP A 3 -8.69 14.48 -21.00
CA ASP A 3 -7.86 14.87 -19.86
C ASP A 3 -7.51 13.62 -19.05
N THR A 4 -6.22 13.37 -18.91
CA THR A 4 -5.71 12.24 -18.16
C THR A 4 -5.08 12.67 -16.84
N THR A 5 -5.63 13.71 -16.23
CA THR A 5 -5.14 14.20 -14.95
C THR A 5 -5.16 13.06 -13.92
N ALA A 6 -4.00 12.78 -13.34
CA ALA A 6 -3.86 11.76 -12.31
C ALA A 6 -4.64 12.17 -11.05
N ARG A 7 -5.31 11.19 -10.44
CA ARG A 7 -5.94 11.41 -9.14
C ARG A 7 -4.87 11.37 -8.05
N VAL A 8 -5.06 12.17 -7.03
CA VAL A 8 -4.19 12.18 -5.86
C VAL A 8 -4.97 11.63 -4.67
N HIS A 9 -4.44 10.56 -4.08
CA HIS A 9 -5.02 9.92 -2.90
C HIS A 9 -4.11 10.23 -1.71
N ALA A 10 -4.67 10.82 -0.67
CA ALA A 10 -3.91 11.11 0.55
C ALA A 10 -4.08 9.94 1.53
N LEU A 11 -2.99 9.29 1.88
CA LEU A 11 -2.98 8.16 2.81
C LEU A 11 -1.91 8.36 3.88
N ASN A 12 -2.22 7.91 5.10
CA ASN A 12 -1.27 7.98 6.20
C ASN A 12 -0.42 6.72 6.28
N LEU A 13 0.82 6.87 6.71
CA LEU A 13 1.73 5.76 7.00
C LEU A 13 2.39 5.99 8.36
N TYR A 14 2.72 4.89 9.05
CA TYR A 14 3.63 4.94 10.17
C TYR A 14 5.04 5.28 9.66
N ARG A 15 5.83 5.94 10.50
CA ARG A 15 7.18 6.40 10.15
C ARG A 15 8.03 5.30 9.51
N GLN A 16 8.01 4.10 10.08
CA GLN A 16 8.85 3.00 9.59
C GLN A 16 8.53 2.62 8.15
N TYR A 17 7.27 2.62 7.76
CA TYR A 17 6.88 2.30 6.39
C TYR A 17 7.11 3.46 5.44
N PHE A 18 6.88 4.68 5.92
CA PHE A 18 7.14 5.89 5.15
C PHE A 18 8.62 5.97 4.73
N ASP A 19 9.52 5.67 5.66
CA ASP A 19 10.96 5.73 5.37
C ASP A 19 11.36 4.70 4.31
N LEU A 20 10.75 3.51 4.32
CA LEU A 20 11.00 2.49 3.31
C LEU A 20 10.47 2.92 1.93
N VAL A 21 9.33 3.58 1.88
CA VAL A 21 8.78 4.14 0.63
C VAL A 21 9.69 5.24 0.11
N ALA A 22 10.08 6.17 0.96
CA ALA A 22 10.93 7.30 0.57
C ALA A 22 12.31 6.84 0.09
N ALA A 23 12.81 5.72 0.62
CA ALA A 23 14.07 5.14 0.20
C ALA A 23 13.94 4.30 -1.09
N GLY A 24 12.73 4.05 -1.57
CA GLY A 24 12.50 3.21 -2.75
C GLY A 24 12.61 1.72 -2.52
N THR A 25 12.73 1.27 -1.27
CA THR A 25 12.89 -0.14 -0.93
C THR A 25 11.56 -0.87 -0.73
N LYS A 26 10.52 -0.14 -0.35
CA LYS A 26 9.15 -0.68 -0.29
C LYS A 26 8.46 -0.31 -1.61
N THR A 27 8.20 -1.32 -2.44
CA THR A 27 7.59 -1.11 -3.75
C THR A 27 6.15 -1.59 -3.82
N ILE A 28 5.67 -2.27 -2.79
CA ILE A 28 4.28 -2.73 -2.68
C ILE A 28 3.68 -2.19 -1.38
N GLU A 29 2.64 -1.38 -1.52
CA GLU A 29 1.82 -0.95 -0.39
C GLU A 29 0.65 -1.90 -0.24
N VAL A 30 0.30 -2.23 1.01
CA VAL A 30 -0.79 -3.14 1.34
C VAL A 30 -1.94 -2.35 1.94
N ARG A 31 -3.11 -2.47 1.36
CA ARG A 31 -4.34 -1.82 1.86
C ARG A 31 -5.51 -2.79 1.80
N VAL A 32 -6.53 -2.53 2.62
CA VAL A 32 -7.81 -3.22 2.52
C VAL A 32 -8.63 -2.51 1.43
N LYS A 33 -9.44 -3.26 0.71
CA LYS A 33 -10.29 -2.73 -0.37
C LYS A 33 -11.50 -1.98 0.22
N TYR A 34 -11.23 -0.82 0.81
CA TYR A 34 -12.29 0.07 1.28
C TYR A 34 -12.96 0.77 0.10
N PRO A 35 -14.23 1.18 0.23
CA PRO A 35 -14.93 1.91 -0.84
C PRO A 35 -14.18 3.14 -1.34
N HIS A 36 -13.50 3.88 -0.46
CA HIS A 36 -12.77 5.08 -0.88
C HIS A 36 -11.51 4.77 -1.69
N LEU A 37 -11.08 3.51 -1.78
CA LEU A 37 -9.93 3.08 -2.58
C LEU A 37 -10.35 2.37 -3.87
N GLU A 38 -11.64 2.24 -4.17
CA GLU A 38 -12.11 1.56 -5.38
C GLU A 38 -11.61 2.22 -6.66
N ASP A 39 -11.38 3.53 -6.61
CA ASP A 39 -10.92 4.30 -7.77
C ASP A 39 -9.41 4.28 -7.96
N LEU A 40 -8.67 3.68 -7.02
CA LEU A 40 -7.21 3.65 -7.10
C LEU A 40 -6.77 2.81 -8.30
N ALA A 41 -5.99 3.42 -9.18
CA ALA A 41 -5.62 2.80 -10.45
C ALA A 41 -4.22 3.22 -10.89
N ALA A 42 -3.67 2.47 -11.83
CA ALA A 42 -2.38 2.81 -12.44
C ALA A 42 -2.39 4.23 -12.99
N GLY A 43 -1.32 4.96 -12.75
CA GLY A 43 -1.20 6.37 -13.16
C GLY A 43 -1.60 7.36 -12.08
N ASP A 44 -2.29 6.91 -11.05
CA ASP A 44 -2.65 7.78 -9.93
C ASP A 44 -1.42 8.10 -9.06
N ILE A 45 -1.55 9.14 -8.26
CA ILE A 45 -0.54 9.54 -7.27
C ILE A 45 -1.09 9.21 -5.90
N ILE A 46 -0.24 8.63 -5.05
CA ILE A 46 -0.52 8.52 -3.62
C ILE A 46 0.39 9.50 -2.91
N ARG A 47 -0.21 10.38 -2.12
CA ARG A 47 0.53 11.26 -1.22
C ARG A 47 0.51 10.65 0.16
N PHE A 48 1.61 10.01 0.52
CA PHE A 48 1.76 9.46 1.86
C PHE A 48 2.16 10.55 2.83
N ARG A 49 1.55 10.52 3.99
CA ARG A 49 1.89 11.42 5.10
C ARG A 49 2.29 10.58 6.29
N VAL A 50 3.35 10.96 6.96
CA VAL A 50 3.69 10.35 8.24
C VAL A 50 2.62 10.75 9.25
N LYS A 51 1.98 9.75 9.85
CA LYS A 51 0.87 9.95 10.77
C LYS A 51 1.25 10.93 11.87
N GLY A 52 0.42 11.97 12.04
CA GLY A 52 0.64 12.99 13.06
C GLY A 52 1.61 14.09 12.68
N THR A 53 2.09 14.12 11.45
CA THR A 53 3.02 15.16 10.96
C THR A 53 2.55 15.74 9.63
N ASP A 54 3.28 16.75 9.13
CA ASP A 54 3.04 17.31 7.80
C ASP A 54 4.03 16.77 6.75
N GLU A 55 4.86 15.82 7.14
CA GLU A 55 5.83 15.24 6.21
C GLU A 55 5.15 14.33 5.21
N THR A 56 5.38 14.56 3.91
CA THR A 56 4.73 13.80 2.84
C THR A 56 5.72 13.30 1.81
N CYS A 57 5.30 12.25 1.09
CA CYS A 57 6.05 11.70 -0.04
C CYS A 57 5.04 11.25 -1.09
N ASP A 58 5.21 11.73 -2.31
CA ASP A 58 4.34 11.35 -3.43
C ASP A 58 4.96 10.20 -4.19
N VAL A 59 4.12 9.21 -4.52
CA VAL A 59 4.51 8.07 -5.35
C VAL A 59 3.49 7.91 -6.48
N ARG A 60 3.93 7.30 -7.58
CA ARG A 60 3.05 6.93 -8.68
C ARG A 60 2.60 5.48 -8.52
N VAL A 61 1.33 5.23 -8.76
CA VAL A 61 0.77 3.89 -8.79
C VAL A 61 1.08 3.27 -10.16
N LEU A 62 1.73 2.12 -10.15
CA LEU A 62 2.04 1.36 -11.37
C LEU A 62 0.97 0.30 -11.64
N ARG A 63 0.46 -0.32 -10.58
CA ARG A 63 -0.47 -1.44 -10.70
C ARG A 63 -1.22 -1.61 -9.39
N VAL A 64 -2.47 -2.01 -9.48
CA VAL A 64 -3.28 -2.40 -8.30
C VAL A 64 -3.78 -3.81 -8.54
N THR A 65 -3.46 -4.73 -7.63
CA THR A 65 -3.87 -6.13 -7.70
C THR A 65 -4.63 -6.51 -6.45
N GLU A 66 -5.78 -7.15 -6.64
CA GLU A 66 -6.61 -7.59 -5.52
C GLU A 66 -6.31 -9.06 -5.19
N TYR A 67 -6.24 -9.35 -3.88
CA TYR A 67 -6.10 -10.70 -3.36
C TYR A 67 -7.20 -10.97 -2.34
N GLU A 68 -7.52 -12.23 -2.13
CA GLU A 68 -8.55 -12.62 -1.16
C GLU A 68 -8.07 -12.47 0.28
N THR A 69 -6.76 -12.64 0.52
CA THR A 69 -6.17 -12.59 1.86
C THR A 69 -4.83 -11.88 1.81
N PHE A 70 -4.37 -11.41 2.97
CA PHE A 70 -3.03 -10.87 3.09
C PHE A 70 -1.95 -11.92 2.85
N GLU A 71 -2.22 -13.16 3.24
CA GLU A 71 -1.29 -14.25 3.00
C GLU A 71 -1.07 -14.47 1.50
N ALA A 72 -2.15 -14.53 0.72
CA ALA A 72 -2.07 -14.66 -0.72
C ALA A 72 -1.34 -13.48 -1.36
N LEU A 73 -1.57 -12.27 -0.83
CA LEU A 73 -0.91 -11.07 -1.30
C LEU A 73 0.61 -11.15 -1.09
N LEU A 74 1.05 -11.50 0.11
CA LEU A 74 2.47 -11.63 0.41
C LEU A 74 3.12 -12.70 -0.47
N ASP A 75 2.45 -13.84 -0.67
CA ASP A 75 2.98 -14.91 -1.50
C ASP A 75 3.04 -14.51 -2.98
N GLY A 76 2.06 -13.75 -3.46
CA GLY A 76 2.01 -13.32 -4.86
C GLY A 76 2.95 -12.17 -5.18
N GLU A 77 3.16 -11.23 -4.27
CA GLU A 77 3.97 -10.03 -4.52
C GLU A 77 5.41 -10.16 -4.06
N GLY A 78 5.68 -11.05 -3.11
CA GLY A 78 6.98 -11.21 -2.48
C GLY A 78 7.10 -10.36 -1.21
N PRO A 79 7.31 -10.99 -0.05
CA PRO A 79 7.37 -10.25 1.22
C PRO A 79 8.42 -9.15 1.26
N ALA A 80 9.58 -9.35 0.61
CA ALA A 80 10.65 -8.34 0.59
C ALA A 80 10.22 -7.05 -0.12
N ASN A 81 9.29 -7.13 -1.07
CA ASN A 81 8.79 -5.97 -1.80
C ASN A 81 7.83 -5.15 -0.94
N VAL A 82 7.20 -5.78 0.04
CA VAL A 82 6.30 -5.13 0.98
C VAL A 82 7.09 -4.54 2.15
N ASN A 83 7.98 -5.33 2.75
CA ASN A 83 8.83 -4.88 3.85
C ASN A 83 10.12 -5.73 3.88
N PRO A 84 11.25 -5.20 3.42
CA PRO A 84 12.50 -5.95 3.39
C PRO A 84 13.09 -6.22 4.79
N ASP A 85 12.60 -5.55 5.82
CA ASP A 85 13.13 -5.64 7.18
C ASP A 85 12.39 -6.65 8.05
N ALA A 86 11.39 -7.36 7.50
CA ALA A 86 10.59 -8.30 8.28
C ALA A 86 10.37 -9.60 7.51
N THR A 87 10.25 -10.71 8.23
CA THR A 87 9.91 -11.99 7.62
C THR A 87 8.45 -12.00 7.15
N ARG A 88 8.10 -12.97 6.31
CA ARG A 88 6.71 -13.14 5.86
C ARG A 88 5.75 -13.28 7.05
N GLU A 89 6.11 -14.10 8.03
CA GLU A 89 5.27 -14.34 9.21
C GLU A 89 5.12 -13.10 10.07
N GLU A 90 6.21 -12.36 10.26
CA GLU A 90 6.18 -11.09 10.99
C GLU A 90 5.28 -10.08 10.27
N GLN A 91 5.39 -9.99 8.95
CA GLN A 91 4.56 -9.08 8.17
C GLN A 91 3.09 -9.44 8.27
N LEU A 92 2.77 -10.73 8.15
CA LEU A 92 1.39 -11.19 8.23
C LEU A 92 0.78 -10.86 9.60
N THR A 93 1.54 -11.10 10.67
CA THR A 93 1.13 -10.74 12.02
C THR A 93 0.90 -9.23 12.16
N ASN A 94 1.83 -8.42 11.64
CA ASN A 94 1.74 -6.97 11.71
C ASN A 94 0.53 -6.43 10.94
N ILE A 95 0.32 -6.92 9.73
CA ILE A 95 -0.82 -6.49 8.91
C ILE A 95 -2.14 -6.85 9.59
N ARG A 96 -2.24 -8.06 10.11
CA ARG A 96 -3.45 -8.52 10.80
C ARG A 96 -3.69 -7.84 12.13
N SER A 97 -2.65 -7.28 12.76
CA SER A 97 -2.81 -6.47 13.96
C SER A 97 -3.39 -5.09 13.64
N ILE A 98 -3.14 -4.58 12.43
CA ILE A 98 -3.71 -3.31 11.96
C ILE A 98 -5.16 -3.51 11.51
N TYR A 99 -5.41 -4.58 10.74
CA TYR A 99 -6.73 -4.90 10.19
C TYR A 99 -7.21 -6.21 10.82
N GLY A 100 -8.40 -6.22 11.38
CA GLY A 100 -9.00 -7.44 11.89
C GLY A 100 -9.49 -8.35 10.74
N PRO A 101 -9.94 -9.58 11.05
CA PRO A 101 -10.38 -10.53 10.03
C PRO A 101 -11.59 -10.02 9.23
N GLN A 102 -12.44 -9.20 9.83
CA GLN A 102 -13.57 -8.60 9.13
C GLN A 102 -13.13 -7.64 8.04
N LYS A 103 -12.02 -6.92 8.27
CA LYS A 103 -11.46 -6.02 7.27
C LYS A 103 -10.78 -6.80 6.15
N GLU A 104 -10.04 -7.83 6.50
CA GLU A 104 -9.38 -8.70 5.51
C GLU A 104 -10.42 -9.31 4.56
N ALA A 105 -11.60 -9.65 5.05
CA ALA A 105 -12.68 -10.22 4.23
C ALA A 105 -13.18 -9.26 3.14
N LEU A 106 -12.91 -7.97 3.24
CA LEU A 106 -13.25 -7.00 2.20
C LEU A 106 -12.35 -7.12 0.97
N GLY A 107 -11.23 -7.79 1.10
CA GLY A 107 -10.22 -7.93 0.06
C GLY A 107 -8.95 -7.17 0.41
N ALA A 108 -7.83 -7.69 -0.08
CA ALA A 108 -6.52 -7.09 0.13
C ALA A 108 -6.02 -6.50 -1.19
N LEU A 109 -5.52 -5.27 -1.15
CA LEU A 109 -4.97 -4.60 -2.32
C LEU A 109 -3.45 -4.54 -2.22
N ALA A 110 -2.78 -5.04 -3.25
CA ALA A 110 -1.36 -4.80 -3.47
C ALA A 110 -1.23 -3.65 -4.44
N VAL A 111 -0.63 -2.56 -4.01
CA VAL A 111 -0.44 -1.36 -4.83
C VAL A 111 1.04 -1.24 -5.13
N GLU A 112 1.41 -1.49 -6.38
CA GLU A 112 2.79 -1.30 -6.81
C GLU A 112 3.05 0.17 -7.05
N ILE A 113 4.10 0.69 -6.42
CA ILE A 113 4.40 2.11 -6.39
C ILE A 113 5.85 2.39 -6.80
N THR A 114 6.08 3.60 -7.30
CA THR A 114 7.43 4.10 -7.61
C THR A 114 7.51 5.58 -7.24
N LEU A 115 8.71 6.00 -6.86
CA LEU A 115 9.00 7.40 -6.60
C LEU A 115 8.91 8.25 -7.87
#